data_5e4e9f6705b36d38da40a1f4b76e4e2a
#
_entry.id   5e4e9f6705b36d38da40a1f4b76e4e2a
#
_cell.length_a   1.000
_cell.length_b   1.000
_cell.length_c   1.000
_cell.angle_alpha   90.00
_cell.angle_beta   90.00
_cell.angle_gamma   90.00
#
_symmetry.space_group_name_H-M   'P 1'
#
loop_
_entity.id
_entity.type
_entity.pdbx_description
1 polymer ?
#
loop_
_entity_poly.entity_id
_entity_poly.type
_entity_poly.pdbx_seq_one_letter_code
_entity_poly.pdbx_strand_id
1 'polypeptide(L)'
;GFYMADGALYTYCRGDEYLNIFPFWDWRKIPGITSYESDAPVPAFFRYGEHVRNKTAFVGSVTDGHTGMTAMVLDRDGLQARKSWIFTDDYVLCLGAGIHSDSTLAVTTSIDQRVKHGDLLRYEHKGWVPVNGTYTSSPEKQRFFHDNTGYIVLQPATCVAVSEKRSGRWCDFMGSYAPATVEGEIVGLHIEHGRADNAGYQYLILPASSAEKTAAFSTQDIEVIRNDRAVQAVGLGGCFYVTAYEPQKLDLRHDLQVDILTPGIYMFRRDRGDWQVEAADPTHKQISLSLNINGRDVKIVFPPSHPLGKSISIHPFIRAPFVKGIKVDGKSDDWNIPSAVRGLIAPWDGAVKDSTAFYVCHDKKNLYFLYEVSDTTLVYNNEKTEASVGSSDRVEFFFSKDPEMKTYYCAEIDPQGKVMDYEAHHYRKFDGSWNFKDLKVATYIGKDSYRVEGSLSLKSLKDLGLVSPEGEIRMGVYRADYFGNKDDQVVWSSWIVPEATEPDFHIPSSLGILGLE
;
A
#
# COMPACT_ATOMS: atom_id res chain seq x y z
N GLY A 1 -12.27 -26.61 3.44
CA GLY A 1 -11.49 -27.60 2.72
C GLY A 1 -10.00 -27.48 3.03
N PHE A 2 -9.27 -28.57 2.88
CA PHE A 2 -7.86 -28.70 3.28
C PHE A 2 -6.94 -27.63 2.63
N TYR A 3 -7.16 -27.33 1.35
CA TYR A 3 -6.33 -26.38 0.58
C TYR A 3 -6.93 -24.97 0.43
N MET A 4 -8.09 -24.69 1.01
CA MET A 4 -8.78 -23.39 0.79
C MET A 4 -8.02 -22.17 1.32
N ALA A 5 -7.08 -22.36 2.25
CA ALA A 5 -6.24 -21.28 2.79
C ALA A 5 -4.92 -21.06 2.01
N ASP A 6 -4.70 -21.77 0.90
CA ASP A 6 -3.43 -21.75 0.18
C ASP A 6 -3.40 -20.71 -0.95
N GLY A 7 -4.12 -19.61 -0.78
CA GLY A 7 -4.23 -18.55 -1.76
C GLY A 7 -5.31 -18.81 -2.81
N ALA A 8 -6.48 -19.30 -2.37
CA ALA A 8 -7.63 -19.46 -3.24
C ALA A 8 -8.11 -18.09 -3.77
N LEU A 9 -8.43 -18.04 -5.07
CA LEU A 9 -8.94 -16.85 -5.76
C LEU A 9 -10.17 -17.24 -6.59
N TYR A 10 -11.33 -16.75 -6.19
CA TYR A 10 -12.59 -16.99 -6.88
C TYR A 10 -13.03 -15.76 -7.66
N THR A 11 -13.52 -15.97 -8.89
CA THR A 11 -14.10 -14.91 -9.71
C THR A 11 -15.56 -15.23 -10.03
N TYR A 12 -16.44 -14.27 -9.76
CA TYR A 12 -17.86 -14.37 -10.00
C TYR A 12 -18.30 -13.31 -11.02
N CYS A 13 -18.91 -13.75 -12.12
CA CYS A 13 -19.52 -12.90 -13.15
C CYS A 13 -21.03 -13.14 -13.25
N ARG A 14 -21.48 -14.36 -12.98
CA ARG A 14 -22.88 -14.78 -12.99
C ARG A 14 -23.42 -15.04 -11.57
N GLY A 15 -22.55 -15.53 -10.68
CA GLY A 15 -22.88 -15.89 -9.29
C GLY A 15 -23.09 -17.39 -9.06
N ASP A 16 -23.08 -18.21 -10.09
CA ASP A 16 -23.30 -19.67 -10.01
C ASP A 16 -22.09 -20.51 -10.46
N GLU A 17 -20.94 -19.89 -10.72
CA GLU A 17 -19.72 -20.52 -11.21
C GLU A 17 -19.24 -21.69 -10.33
N TYR A 18 -19.50 -21.60 -9.03
CA TYR A 18 -19.08 -22.62 -8.06
C TYR A 18 -20.27 -23.25 -7.32
N LEU A 19 -21.49 -23.04 -7.82
CA LEU A 19 -22.68 -23.52 -7.15
C LEU A 19 -22.75 -25.07 -7.20
N ASN A 20 -22.84 -25.69 -6.02
CA ASN A 20 -22.95 -27.15 -5.87
C ASN A 20 -21.78 -27.96 -6.48
N ILE A 21 -20.63 -27.37 -6.74
CA ILE A 21 -19.49 -28.02 -7.40
C ILE A 21 -18.74 -29.01 -6.51
N PHE A 22 -18.79 -28.87 -5.19
CA PHE A 22 -17.95 -29.60 -4.24
C PHE A 22 -17.95 -31.13 -4.38
N PRO A 23 -19.04 -31.82 -4.68
CA PRO A 23 -19.04 -33.26 -4.84
C PRO A 23 -18.17 -33.76 -6.00
N PHE A 24 -17.97 -32.96 -7.04
CA PHE A 24 -17.34 -33.41 -8.28
C PHE A 24 -16.16 -32.55 -8.75
N TRP A 25 -15.73 -31.54 -7.97
CA TRP A 25 -14.50 -30.82 -8.33
C TRP A 25 -13.24 -31.52 -7.79
N ASP A 26 -12.09 -31.15 -8.32
CA ASP A 26 -10.81 -31.59 -7.77
C ASP A 26 -10.35 -30.66 -6.65
N TRP A 27 -10.31 -31.17 -5.43
CA TRP A 27 -9.92 -30.43 -4.24
C TRP A 27 -8.44 -30.01 -4.23
N ARG A 28 -7.60 -30.53 -5.13
CA ARG A 28 -6.22 -30.08 -5.36
C ARG A 28 -6.10 -29.03 -6.47
N LYS A 29 -7.21 -28.71 -7.14
CA LYS A 29 -7.29 -27.73 -8.23
C LYS A 29 -8.22 -26.57 -7.86
N ILE A 30 -8.40 -26.25 -6.57
CA ILE A 30 -9.13 -25.05 -6.15
C ILE A 30 -8.55 -23.82 -6.86
N PRO A 31 -9.35 -22.92 -7.42
CA PRO A 31 -8.85 -21.74 -8.13
C PRO A 31 -7.82 -20.97 -7.33
N GLY A 32 -6.67 -20.65 -7.92
CA GLY A 32 -5.59 -19.87 -7.33
C GLY A 32 -4.57 -20.66 -6.50
N ILE A 33 -4.85 -21.88 -6.02
CA ILE A 33 -3.92 -22.62 -5.15
C ILE A 33 -2.73 -23.23 -5.90
N THR A 34 -1.65 -23.46 -5.16
CA THR A 34 -0.51 -24.29 -5.58
C THR A 34 -0.49 -25.53 -4.70
N SER A 35 -0.46 -26.72 -5.31
CA SER A 35 -0.60 -28.00 -4.60
C SER A 35 0.14 -29.13 -5.28
N TYR A 36 0.25 -30.26 -4.58
CA TYR A 36 0.77 -31.51 -5.13
C TYR A 36 -0.26 -32.20 -6.02
N GLU A 37 0.22 -32.82 -7.11
CA GLU A 37 -0.52 -33.84 -7.86
C GLU A 37 -0.48 -35.16 -7.10
N SER A 38 -1.63 -35.77 -6.84
CA SER A 38 -1.72 -37.05 -6.16
C SER A 38 -3.10 -37.68 -6.31
N ASP A 39 -3.15 -38.97 -6.55
CA ASP A 39 -4.38 -39.77 -6.54
C ASP A 39 -4.83 -40.15 -5.12
N ALA A 40 -3.98 -39.89 -4.10
CA ALA A 40 -4.34 -40.15 -2.72
C ALA A 40 -5.53 -39.26 -2.30
N PRO A 41 -6.43 -39.74 -1.42
CA PRO A 41 -7.51 -38.92 -0.89
C PRO A 41 -6.95 -37.63 -0.25
N VAL A 42 -7.66 -36.51 -0.42
CA VAL A 42 -7.32 -35.27 0.30
C VAL A 42 -7.47 -35.53 1.80
N PRO A 43 -6.50 -35.12 2.62
CA PRO A 43 -6.58 -35.33 4.07
C PRO A 43 -7.87 -34.78 4.66
N ALA A 44 -8.56 -35.60 5.45
CA ALA A 44 -9.77 -35.20 6.15
C ALA A 44 -9.43 -34.67 7.55
N PHE A 45 -10.23 -33.71 8.02
CA PHE A 45 -10.20 -33.27 9.42
C PHE A 45 -11.07 -34.22 10.26
N PHE A 46 -10.50 -34.74 11.35
CA PHE A 46 -11.19 -35.68 12.24
C PHE A 46 -11.91 -35.00 13.40
N ARG A 47 -11.61 -33.72 13.64
CA ARG A 47 -12.21 -32.95 14.73
C ARG A 47 -12.78 -31.65 14.24
N TYR A 48 -13.89 -31.22 14.80
CA TYR A 48 -14.44 -29.89 14.56
C TYR A 48 -13.41 -28.82 14.98
N GLY A 49 -13.18 -27.85 14.13
CA GLY A 49 -12.19 -26.78 14.36
C GLY A 49 -10.73 -27.14 14.03
N GLU A 50 -10.45 -28.37 13.56
CA GLU A 50 -9.15 -28.68 12.98
C GLU A 50 -8.90 -27.86 11.72
N HIS A 51 -7.68 -27.38 11.57
CA HIS A 51 -7.24 -26.66 10.39
C HIS A 51 -5.76 -26.91 10.14
N VAL A 52 -5.37 -26.85 8.88
CA VAL A 52 -3.96 -26.86 8.49
C VAL A 52 -3.40 -25.46 8.65
N ARG A 53 -2.25 -25.35 9.28
CA ARG A 53 -1.57 -24.07 9.49
C ARG A 53 -0.39 -23.96 8.55
N ASN A 54 -0.27 -22.77 7.96
CA ASN A 54 0.94 -22.34 7.30
C ASN A 54 2.02 -22.09 8.37
N LYS A 55 3.29 -22.34 8.05
CA LYS A 55 4.43 -22.10 8.97
C LYS A 55 4.82 -20.64 9.10
N THR A 56 4.34 -19.80 8.20
CA THR A 56 4.62 -18.37 8.17
C THR A 56 3.35 -17.56 8.33
N ALA A 57 3.48 -16.39 8.98
CA ALA A 57 2.41 -15.41 9.13
C ALA A 57 2.42 -14.35 8.02
N PHE A 58 3.32 -14.45 7.02
CA PHE A 58 3.46 -13.45 5.98
C PHE A 58 2.23 -13.44 5.07
N VAL A 59 1.30 -12.53 5.36
CA VAL A 59 0.10 -12.26 4.57
C VAL A 59 -0.34 -10.82 4.79
N GLY A 60 -0.64 -10.08 3.72
CA GLY A 60 -1.07 -8.68 3.84
C GLY A 60 -1.43 -8.08 2.49
N SER A 61 -1.81 -6.82 2.52
CA SER A 61 -2.19 -6.07 1.32
C SER A 61 -1.91 -4.57 1.45
N VAL A 62 -1.70 -3.92 0.31
CA VAL A 62 -1.71 -2.47 0.17
C VAL A 62 -2.78 -2.06 -0.85
N THR A 63 -3.38 -0.90 -0.66
CA THR A 63 -4.37 -0.36 -1.59
C THR A 63 -4.48 1.16 -1.46
N ASP A 64 -4.79 1.82 -2.56
CA ASP A 64 -5.19 3.24 -2.63
C ASP A 64 -6.73 3.42 -2.64
N GLY A 65 -7.47 2.32 -2.48
CA GLY A 65 -8.94 2.30 -2.54
C GLY A 65 -9.51 1.98 -3.93
N HIS A 66 -8.69 1.97 -4.99
CA HIS A 66 -9.06 1.59 -6.37
C HIS A 66 -8.33 0.35 -6.83
N THR A 67 -7.02 0.37 -6.67
CA THR A 67 -6.16 -0.75 -7.01
C THR A 67 -5.43 -1.23 -5.76
N GLY A 68 -4.82 -2.41 -5.84
CA GLY A 68 -4.06 -2.92 -4.69
C GLY A 68 -3.33 -4.20 -4.99
N MET A 69 -2.37 -4.52 -4.11
CA MET A 69 -1.61 -5.75 -4.13
C MET A 69 -1.81 -6.52 -2.84
N THR A 70 -2.11 -7.80 -2.95
CA THR A 70 -2.13 -8.74 -1.84
C THR A 70 -1.02 -9.76 -2.04
N ALA A 71 -0.36 -10.18 -0.96
CA ALA A 71 0.68 -11.20 -1.02
C ALA A 71 0.62 -12.15 0.17
N MET A 72 1.11 -13.37 -0.06
CA MET A 72 1.31 -14.37 0.99
C MET A 72 2.52 -15.26 0.70
N VAL A 73 3.07 -15.84 1.75
CA VAL A 73 4.01 -16.96 1.66
C VAL A 73 3.28 -18.24 2.02
N LEU A 74 3.27 -19.21 1.11
CA LEU A 74 2.88 -20.57 1.39
C LEU A 74 4.12 -21.34 1.89
N ASP A 75 4.04 -21.96 3.06
CA ASP A 75 5.06 -22.86 3.59
C ASP A 75 4.38 -23.92 4.46
N ARG A 76 4.06 -25.05 3.87
CA ARG A 76 3.51 -26.20 4.57
C ARG A 76 3.75 -27.50 3.81
N ASP A 77 3.82 -28.61 4.53
CA ASP A 77 3.92 -29.96 3.98
C ASP A 77 5.10 -30.15 3.00
N GLY A 78 6.21 -29.37 3.18
CA GLY A 78 7.36 -29.38 2.28
C GLY A 78 7.16 -28.62 0.97
N LEU A 79 6.03 -27.92 0.80
CA LEU A 79 5.73 -27.05 -0.34
C LEU A 79 5.87 -25.60 0.07
N GLN A 80 6.68 -24.85 -0.69
CA GLN A 80 6.87 -23.41 -0.53
C GLN A 80 6.49 -22.66 -1.79
N ALA A 81 5.90 -21.47 -1.66
CA ALA A 81 5.67 -20.53 -2.76
C ALA A 81 5.52 -19.09 -2.24
N ARG A 82 5.96 -18.10 -3.03
CA ARG A 82 5.63 -16.67 -2.88
C ARG A 82 4.50 -16.38 -3.84
N LYS A 83 3.41 -15.84 -3.34
CA LYS A 83 2.23 -15.58 -4.15
C LYS A 83 1.77 -14.15 -3.97
N SER A 84 1.49 -13.45 -5.06
CA SER A 84 0.87 -12.14 -5.01
C SER A 84 -0.18 -11.95 -6.11
N TRP A 85 -1.10 -11.06 -5.83
CA TRP A 85 -2.20 -10.70 -6.70
C TRP A 85 -2.29 -9.19 -6.76
N ILE A 86 -2.35 -8.63 -7.96
CA ILE A 86 -2.59 -7.21 -8.16
C ILE A 86 -3.98 -7.06 -8.77
N PHE A 87 -4.84 -6.37 -8.04
CA PHE A 87 -6.22 -6.11 -8.43
C PHE A 87 -6.30 -4.74 -9.09
N THR A 88 -6.88 -4.71 -10.28
CA THR A 88 -7.19 -3.50 -11.04
C THR A 88 -8.68 -3.48 -11.38
N ASP A 89 -9.15 -2.42 -12.03
CA ASP A 89 -10.56 -2.32 -12.46
C ASP A 89 -10.94 -3.39 -13.50
N ASP A 90 -9.97 -3.82 -14.34
CA ASP A 90 -10.25 -4.68 -15.50
C ASP A 90 -9.75 -6.12 -15.35
N TYR A 91 -8.76 -6.37 -14.48
CA TYR A 91 -8.13 -7.68 -14.36
C TYR A 91 -7.44 -7.89 -13.01
N VAL A 92 -7.14 -9.16 -12.74
CA VAL A 92 -6.26 -9.57 -11.63
C VAL A 92 -4.99 -10.15 -12.24
N LEU A 93 -3.83 -9.55 -11.92
CA LEU A 93 -2.52 -10.12 -12.24
C LEU A 93 -2.08 -11.03 -11.09
N CYS A 94 -1.82 -12.30 -11.41
CA CYS A 94 -1.41 -13.33 -10.46
C CYS A 94 0.05 -13.70 -10.68
N LEU A 95 0.85 -13.61 -9.63
CA LEU A 95 2.27 -13.94 -9.62
C LEU A 95 2.55 -15.06 -8.64
N GLY A 96 3.43 -15.95 -9.03
CA GLY A 96 4.02 -16.96 -8.16
C GLY A 96 5.50 -17.12 -8.43
N ALA A 97 6.30 -17.29 -7.37
CA ALA A 97 7.72 -17.45 -7.47
C ALA A 97 8.28 -18.32 -6.33
N GLY A 98 9.50 -18.81 -6.51
CA GLY A 98 10.16 -19.63 -5.50
C GLY A 98 9.35 -20.87 -5.13
N ILE A 99 8.58 -21.43 -6.08
CA ILE A 99 7.84 -22.67 -5.85
C ILE A 99 8.87 -23.81 -5.73
N HIS A 100 8.92 -24.37 -4.55
CA HIS A 100 9.85 -25.44 -4.21
C HIS A 100 9.13 -26.55 -3.47
N SER A 101 9.54 -27.79 -3.72
CA SER A 101 8.95 -28.97 -3.11
C SER A 101 10.02 -29.96 -2.65
N ASP A 102 9.95 -30.37 -1.39
CA ASP A 102 10.76 -31.47 -0.84
C ASP A 102 10.24 -32.86 -1.29
N SER A 103 9.04 -32.91 -1.90
CA SER A 103 8.41 -34.14 -2.36
C SER A 103 8.86 -34.52 -3.77
N THR A 104 8.72 -35.82 -4.09
CA THR A 104 8.87 -36.32 -5.46
C THR A 104 7.62 -36.12 -6.32
N LEU A 105 6.51 -35.70 -5.71
CA LEU A 105 5.25 -35.44 -6.40
C LEU A 105 5.38 -34.19 -7.27
N ALA A 106 4.70 -34.20 -8.40
CA ALA A 106 4.57 -33.02 -9.23
C ALA A 106 3.75 -31.93 -8.51
N VAL A 107 4.06 -30.69 -8.82
CA VAL A 107 3.36 -29.51 -8.29
C VAL A 107 2.63 -28.81 -9.41
N THR A 108 1.42 -28.33 -9.12
CA THR A 108 0.62 -27.52 -10.05
C THR A 108 0.12 -26.26 -9.39
N THR A 109 -0.13 -25.22 -10.19
CA THR A 109 -0.91 -24.05 -9.77
C THR A 109 -2.20 -23.99 -10.57
N SER A 110 -3.33 -24.07 -9.88
CA SER A 110 -4.64 -23.92 -10.50
C SER A 110 -4.91 -22.45 -10.81
N ILE A 111 -5.26 -22.16 -12.05
CA ILE A 111 -5.75 -20.84 -12.47
C ILE A 111 -7.22 -20.74 -12.14
N ASP A 112 -8.01 -21.73 -12.59
CA ASP A 112 -9.43 -21.82 -12.31
C ASP A 112 -9.96 -23.26 -12.40
N GLN A 113 -11.05 -23.52 -11.70
CA GLN A 113 -11.89 -24.68 -11.87
C GLN A 113 -13.31 -24.31 -11.47
N ARG A 114 -14.26 -24.42 -12.39
CA ARG A 114 -15.65 -24.00 -12.19
C ARG A 114 -16.66 -24.88 -12.92
N VAL A 115 -17.93 -24.69 -12.64
CA VAL A 115 -19.03 -25.31 -13.39
C VAL A 115 -18.96 -24.85 -14.84
N LYS A 116 -19.13 -25.78 -15.75
CA LYS A 116 -19.10 -25.50 -17.18
C LYS A 116 -20.39 -24.81 -17.64
N HIS A 117 -20.25 -23.59 -18.14
CA HIS A 117 -21.29 -22.84 -18.82
C HIS A 117 -20.84 -22.50 -20.25
N GLY A 118 -21.07 -23.42 -21.19
CA GLY A 118 -20.54 -23.30 -22.56
C GLY A 118 -19.13 -23.90 -22.70
N ASP A 119 -18.47 -23.62 -23.79
CA ASP A 119 -17.17 -24.21 -24.11
C ASP A 119 -16.03 -23.47 -23.40
N LEU A 120 -15.05 -24.24 -22.87
CA LEU A 120 -13.72 -23.71 -22.59
C LEU A 120 -12.98 -23.57 -23.93
N LEU A 121 -12.55 -22.36 -24.23
CA LEU A 121 -11.88 -22.03 -25.48
C LEU A 121 -10.39 -21.77 -25.26
N ARG A 122 -9.53 -22.23 -26.14
CA ARG A 122 -8.10 -21.86 -26.24
C ARG A 122 -7.86 -21.05 -27.51
N TYR A 123 -6.97 -20.07 -27.43
CA TYR A 123 -6.65 -19.21 -28.58
C TYR A 123 -5.45 -19.77 -29.34
N GLU A 124 -5.65 -20.10 -30.60
CA GLU A 124 -4.65 -20.71 -31.45
C GLU A 124 -4.82 -20.23 -32.91
N HIS A 125 -3.71 -19.98 -33.59
CA HIS A 125 -3.72 -19.55 -35.02
C HIS A 125 -4.67 -18.36 -35.31
N LYS A 126 -4.76 -17.39 -34.39
CA LYS A 126 -5.65 -16.22 -34.48
C LYS A 126 -7.15 -16.56 -34.40
N GLY A 127 -7.51 -17.68 -33.82
CA GLY A 127 -8.89 -18.12 -33.62
C GLY A 127 -9.09 -18.85 -32.31
N TRP A 128 -10.36 -19.01 -31.92
CA TRP A 128 -10.75 -19.73 -30.71
C TRP A 128 -11.10 -21.20 -31.09
N VAL A 129 -10.56 -22.13 -30.33
CA VAL A 129 -10.77 -23.58 -30.52
C VAL A 129 -11.32 -24.18 -29.22
N PRO A 130 -12.44 -24.90 -29.25
CA PRO A 130 -12.98 -25.56 -28.05
C PRO A 130 -12.02 -26.63 -27.50
N VAL A 131 -11.96 -26.70 -26.17
CA VAL A 131 -11.28 -27.79 -25.45
C VAL A 131 -12.28 -28.90 -25.17
N ASN A 132 -12.01 -30.08 -25.73
CA ASN A 132 -12.80 -31.30 -25.52
C ASN A 132 -11.96 -32.32 -24.78
N GLY A 133 -12.39 -32.68 -23.56
CA GLY A 133 -11.59 -33.50 -22.65
C GLY A 133 -10.40 -32.74 -22.08
N THR A 134 -9.21 -33.33 -22.16
CA THR A 134 -7.97 -32.74 -21.67
C THR A 134 -7.10 -32.25 -22.80
N TYR A 135 -6.62 -31.01 -22.69
CA TYR A 135 -5.63 -30.40 -23.58
C TYR A 135 -4.41 -29.98 -22.75
N THR A 136 -3.22 -30.39 -23.20
CA THR A 136 -1.95 -29.98 -22.63
C THR A 136 -1.17 -29.16 -23.66
N SER A 137 -0.78 -27.95 -23.31
CA SER A 137 0.01 -27.08 -24.18
C SER A 137 1.50 -27.43 -24.15
N SER A 138 2.23 -27.02 -25.19
CA SER A 138 3.67 -26.77 -25.07
C SER A 138 3.94 -25.61 -24.13
N PRO A 139 5.20 -25.46 -23.60
CA PRO A 139 5.55 -24.30 -22.75
C PRO A 139 5.59 -23.00 -23.58
N GLU A 140 4.48 -22.31 -23.64
CA GLU A 140 4.30 -21.05 -24.37
C GLU A 140 3.32 -20.10 -23.65
N LYS A 141 3.23 -18.86 -24.12
CA LYS A 141 2.19 -17.91 -23.69
C LYS A 141 0.86 -18.35 -24.27
N GLN A 142 -0.15 -18.41 -23.43
CA GLN A 142 -1.47 -18.95 -23.77
C GLN A 142 -2.59 -17.96 -23.47
N ARG A 143 -3.70 -18.09 -24.21
CA ARG A 143 -4.97 -17.42 -23.88
C ARG A 143 -6.08 -18.43 -23.85
N PHE A 144 -6.91 -18.33 -22.82
CA PHE A 144 -8.12 -19.15 -22.67
C PHE A 144 -9.31 -18.24 -22.38
N PHE A 145 -10.49 -18.74 -22.69
CA PHE A 145 -11.74 -18.03 -22.39
C PHE A 145 -12.82 -19.04 -22.00
N HIS A 146 -13.57 -18.72 -20.96
CA HIS A 146 -14.75 -19.46 -20.56
C HIS A 146 -15.73 -18.53 -19.84
N ASP A 147 -16.99 -18.56 -20.27
CA ASP A 147 -18.14 -17.94 -19.60
C ASP A 147 -17.85 -16.55 -18.97
N ASN A 148 -17.67 -15.54 -19.79
CA ASN A 148 -17.36 -14.16 -19.40
C ASN A 148 -16.04 -13.97 -18.66
N THR A 149 -15.14 -14.93 -18.65
CA THR A 149 -13.83 -14.82 -18.02
C THR A 149 -12.71 -15.18 -19.00
N GLY A 150 -11.79 -14.24 -19.21
CA GLY A 150 -10.57 -14.44 -19.97
C GLY A 150 -9.40 -14.83 -19.08
N TYR A 151 -8.48 -15.63 -19.59
CA TYR A 151 -7.24 -16.03 -18.93
C TYR A 151 -6.07 -15.84 -19.89
N ILE A 152 -5.01 -15.17 -19.43
CA ILE A 152 -3.82 -14.91 -20.23
C ILE A 152 -2.58 -15.32 -19.45
N VAL A 153 -1.84 -16.30 -19.94
CA VAL A 153 -0.56 -16.72 -19.36
C VAL A 153 0.55 -15.86 -19.96
N LEU A 154 1.25 -15.10 -19.12
CA LEU A 154 2.20 -14.06 -19.52
C LEU A 154 3.62 -14.60 -19.76
N GLN A 155 4.00 -15.66 -19.07
CA GLN A 155 5.29 -16.32 -19.27
C GLN A 155 5.08 -17.72 -19.87
N PRO A 156 6.03 -18.26 -20.65
CA PRO A 156 5.92 -19.61 -21.17
C PRO A 156 5.74 -20.64 -20.05
N ALA A 157 4.65 -21.40 -20.10
CA ALA A 157 4.32 -22.45 -19.14
C ALA A 157 3.54 -23.57 -19.81
N THR A 158 3.68 -24.79 -19.30
CA THR A 158 2.80 -25.90 -19.67
C THR A 158 1.47 -25.72 -18.96
N CYS A 159 0.41 -25.50 -19.73
CA CYS A 159 -0.95 -25.36 -19.23
C CYS A 159 -1.75 -26.61 -19.54
N VAL A 160 -2.53 -27.07 -18.59
CA VAL A 160 -3.53 -28.13 -18.80
C VAL A 160 -4.90 -27.51 -18.67
N ALA A 161 -5.68 -27.64 -19.74
CA ALA A 161 -7.08 -27.21 -19.80
C ALA A 161 -7.98 -28.45 -19.89
N VAL A 162 -9.00 -28.50 -19.05
CA VAL A 162 -9.90 -29.64 -18.91
C VAL A 162 -11.34 -29.20 -19.10
N SER A 163 -12.11 -29.99 -19.86
CA SER A 163 -13.56 -29.88 -20.01
C SER A 163 -14.15 -31.28 -19.93
N GLU A 164 -14.73 -31.62 -18.77
CA GLU A 164 -15.13 -33.01 -18.52
C GLU A 164 -16.35 -33.12 -17.60
N LYS A 165 -16.99 -34.30 -17.68
CA LYS A 165 -18.06 -34.68 -16.75
C LYS A 165 -17.46 -35.42 -15.57
N ARG A 166 -17.88 -35.05 -14.37
CA ARG A 166 -17.49 -35.68 -13.11
C ARG A 166 -18.69 -36.03 -12.25
N SER A 167 -18.48 -36.92 -11.28
CA SER A 167 -19.50 -37.30 -10.30
C SER A 167 -18.92 -37.38 -8.90
N GLY A 168 -19.77 -37.25 -7.89
CA GLY A 168 -19.43 -37.37 -6.49
C GLY A 168 -20.64 -37.34 -5.60
N ARG A 169 -20.44 -37.27 -4.29
CA ARG A 169 -21.54 -37.34 -3.31
C ARG A 169 -21.35 -36.29 -2.23
N TRP A 170 -22.45 -35.66 -1.83
CA TRP A 170 -22.43 -34.72 -0.70
C TRP A 170 -22.08 -35.39 0.61
N CYS A 171 -22.49 -36.64 0.84
CA CYS A 171 -22.17 -37.36 2.05
C CYS A 171 -20.67 -37.61 2.28
N ASP A 172 -19.82 -37.46 1.24
CA ASP A 172 -18.37 -37.56 1.37
C ASP A 172 -17.78 -36.36 2.14
N PHE A 173 -18.52 -35.26 2.26
CA PHE A 173 -18.13 -34.04 3.01
C PHE A 173 -18.91 -33.89 4.32
N MET A 174 -20.18 -34.27 4.32
CA MET A 174 -21.05 -34.19 5.48
C MET A 174 -21.90 -35.45 5.54
N GLY A 175 -21.56 -36.33 6.46
CA GLY A 175 -22.21 -37.63 6.59
C GLY A 175 -23.72 -37.59 6.83
N SER A 176 -24.30 -36.42 7.14
CA SER A 176 -25.74 -36.20 7.27
C SER A 176 -26.49 -36.07 5.95
N TYR A 177 -25.80 -35.87 4.84
CA TYR A 177 -26.42 -35.77 3.51
C TYR A 177 -26.71 -37.18 2.95
N ALA A 178 -27.69 -37.25 2.06
CA ALA A 178 -28.04 -38.48 1.36
C ALA A 178 -26.84 -39.01 0.53
N PRO A 179 -26.66 -40.34 0.44
CA PRO A 179 -25.56 -40.97 -0.31
C PRO A 179 -25.76 -40.95 -1.84
N ALA A 180 -26.69 -40.15 -2.33
CA ALA A 180 -26.97 -40.06 -3.77
C ALA A 180 -25.80 -39.47 -4.52
N THR A 181 -25.44 -40.10 -5.65
CA THR A 181 -24.45 -39.55 -6.59
C THR A 181 -25.06 -38.37 -7.34
N VAL A 182 -24.31 -37.30 -7.41
CA VAL A 182 -24.60 -36.13 -8.25
C VAL A 182 -23.54 -36.04 -9.35
N GLU A 183 -23.92 -35.54 -10.51
CA GLU A 183 -23.04 -35.35 -11.66
C GLU A 183 -23.03 -33.89 -12.04
N GLY A 184 -21.92 -33.43 -12.61
CA GLY A 184 -21.78 -32.10 -13.16
C GLY A 184 -20.69 -32.04 -14.23
N GLU A 185 -20.73 -31.02 -15.04
CA GLU A 185 -19.65 -30.72 -15.98
C GLU A 185 -18.80 -29.58 -15.42
N ILE A 186 -17.48 -29.73 -15.48
CA ILE A 186 -16.53 -28.73 -15.06
C ILE A 186 -15.61 -28.32 -16.19
N VAL A 187 -15.08 -27.12 -16.08
CA VAL A 187 -13.87 -26.70 -16.75
C VAL A 187 -12.78 -26.46 -15.71
N GLY A 188 -11.55 -26.78 -16.07
CA GLY A 188 -10.37 -26.55 -15.24
C GLY A 188 -9.21 -26.03 -16.07
N LEU A 189 -8.40 -25.17 -15.47
CA LEU A 189 -7.19 -24.65 -16.09
C LEU A 189 -6.10 -24.56 -15.02
N HIS A 190 -4.94 -25.18 -15.27
CA HIS A 190 -3.81 -25.12 -14.34
C HIS A 190 -2.47 -25.13 -15.05
N ILE A 191 -1.43 -24.68 -14.36
CA ILE A 191 -0.04 -24.67 -14.78
C ILE A 191 0.68 -25.85 -14.13
N GLU A 192 1.41 -26.63 -14.91
CA GLU A 192 2.28 -27.70 -14.42
C GLU A 192 3.68 -27.16 -14.12
N HIS A 193 4.19 -27.50 -12.95
CA HIS A 193 5.57 -27.17 -12.51
C HIS A 193 6.47 -28.41 -12.47
N GLY A 194 5.90 -29.61 -12.63
CA GLY A 194 6.62 -30.86 -12.45
C GLY A 194 7.18 -31.00 -11.03
N ARG A 195 8.39 -31.51 -10.90
CA ARG A 195 9.14 -31.47 -9.63
C ARG A 195 9.66 -30.06 -9.44
N ALA A 196 8.93 -29.26 -8.65
CA ALA A 196 9.22 -27.85 -8.52
C ALA A 196 10.51 -27.61 -7.72
N ASP A 197 11.46 -26.91 -8.34
CA ASP A 197 12.65 -26.36 -7.70
C ASP A 197 12.86 -24.94 -8.25
N ASN A 198 12.39 -23.95 -7.49
CA ASN A 198 12.38 -22.54 -7.87
C ASN A 198 11.49 -22.21 -9.09
N ALA A 199 10.36 -22.91 -9.26
CA ALA A 199 9.39 -22.61 -10.30
C ALA A 199 8.60 -21.33 -10.03
N GLY A 200 7.91 -20.81 -11.04
CA GLY A 200 7.07 -19.62 -10.95
C GLY A 200 6.00 -19.54 -12.02
N TYR A 201 5.11 -18.56 -11.88
CA TYR A 201 4.05 -18.29 -12.84
C TYR A 201 3.69 -16.81 -12.91
N GLN A 202 3.11 -16.41 -14.04
CA GLN A 202 2.53 -15.09 -14.27
C GLN A 202 1.31 -15.26 -15.18
N TYR A 203 0.13 -14.90 -14.69
CA TYR A 203 -1.08 -14.93 -15.50
C TYR A 203 -2.07 -13.84 -15.11
N LEU A 204 -2.98 -13.51 -16.02
CA LEU A 204 -4.09 -12.61 -15.81
C LEU A 204 -5.41 -13.39 -15.78
N ILE A 205 -6.32 -12.91 -14.95
CA ILE A 205 -7.74 -13.22 -15.03
C ILE A 205 -8.47 -11.94 -15.41
N LEU A 206 -9.29 -11.99 -16.46
CA LEU A 206 -10.11 -10.88 -16.96
C LEU A 206 -11.59 -11.21 -16.69
N PRO A 207 -12.16 -10.81 -15.54
CA PRO A 207 -13.58 -10.97 -15.26
C PRO A 207 -14.42 -10.07 -16.19
N ALA A 208 -15.67 -10.44 -16.42
CA ALA A 208 -16.60 -9.69 -17.26
C ALA A 208 -16.05 -9.35 -18.68
N SER A 209 -15.24 -10.27 -19.25
CA SER A 209 -14.64 -10.14 -20.57
C SER A 209 -15.47 -10.88 -21.63
N SER A 210 -15.07 -10.76 -22.90
CA SER A 210 -15.53 -11.61 -24.01
C SER A 210 -14.33 -12.31 -24.66
N ALA A 211 -14.61 -13.30 -25.51
CA ALA A 211 -13.58 -13.97 -26.28
C ALA A 211 -12.78 -12.96 -27.14
N GLU A 212 -13.47 -12.02 -27.80
CA GLU A 212 -12.85 -10.98 -28.63
C GLU A 212 -11.98 -10.04 -27.80
N LYS A 213 -12.51 -9.54 -26.65
CA LYS A 213 -11.76 -8.68 -25.73
C LYS A 213 -10.52 -9.41 -25.19
N THR A 214 -10.67 -10.67 -24.80
CA THR A 214 -9.56 -11.50 -24.31
C THR A 214 -8.50 -11.72 -25.39
N ALA A 215 -8.90 -11.98 -26.66
CA ALA A 215 -7.98 -12.12 -27.76
C ALA A 215 -7.22 -10.83 -28.08
N ALA A 216 -7.89 -9.68 -27.98
CA ALA A 216 -7.35 -8.37 -28.30
C ALA A 216 -6.61 -7.69 -27.12
N PHE A 217 -6.68 -8.25 -25.91
CA PHE A 217 -6.12 -7.63 -24.72
C PHE A 217 -4.61 -7.39 -24.86
N SER A 218 -4.18 -6.13 -24.68
CA SER A 218 -2.77 -5.74 -24.70
C SER A 218 -2.13 -5.96 -23.34
N THR A 219 -0.98 -6.59 -23.32
CA THR A 219 -0.16 -6.77 -22.11
C THR A 219 1.05 -5.84 -22.08
N GLN A 220 1.14 -4.85 -22.98
CA GLN A 220 2.30 -3.97 -23.13
C GLN A 220 2.51 -3.03 -21.94
N ASP A 221 1.42 -2.65 -21.25
CA ASP A 221 1.47 -1.77 -20.10
C ASP A 221 1.71 -2.52 -18.76
N ILE A 222 1.90 -3.84 -18.85
CA ILE A 222 2.18 -4.69 -17.70
C ILE A 222 3.66 -5.04 -17.70
N GLU A 223 4.43 -4.41 -16.85
CA GLU A 223 5.85 -4.64 -16.70
C GLU A 223 6.13 -5.47 -15.44
N VAL A 224 6.37 -6.78 -15.58
CA VAL A 224 6.85 -7.59 -14.47
C VAL A 224 8.36 -7.38 -14.35
N ILE A 225 8.76 -6.46 -13.47
CA ILE A 225 10.15 -6.04 -13.26
C ILE A 225 10.96 -7.19 -12.62
N ARG A 226 10.38 -7.80 -11.59
CA ARG A 226 10.93 -8.99 -10.94
C ARG A 226 9.81 -9.91 -10.45
N ASN A 227 10.05 -11.21 -10.54
CA ASN A 227 9.18 -12.23 -9.96
C ASN A 227 10.05 -13.41 -9.52
N ASP A 228 10.61 -13.31 -8.32
CA ASP A 228 11.52 -14.31 -7.76
C ASP A 228 11.26 -14.52 -6.25
N ARG A 229 12.07 -15.38 -5.62
CA ARG A 229 11.93 -15.73 -4.21
C ARG A 229 12.10 -14.54 -3.25
N ALA A 230 12.90 -13.55 -3.63
CA ALA A 230 13.22 -12.39 -2.79
C ALA A 230 12.23 -11.25 -2.94
N VAL A 231 11.68 -11.09 -4.16
CA VAL A 231 10.78 -9.95 -4.46
C VAL A 231 9.85 -10.24 -5.63
N GLN A 232 8.65 -9.68 -5.55
CA GLN A 232 7.72 -9.56 -6.68
C GLN A 232 7.45 -8.07 -6.90
N ALA A 233 7.85 -7.55 -8.07
CA ALA A 233 7.76 -6.14 -8.43
C ALA A 233 7.16 -5.96 -9.81
N VAL A 234 6.14 -5.10 -9.92
CA VAL A 234 5.37 -4.87 -11.15
C VAL A 234 5.11 -3.38 -11.33
N GLY A 235 5.32 -2.90 -12.56
CA GLY A 235 4.88 -1.59 -13.03
C GLY A 235 3.58 -1.70 -13.81
N LEU A 236 2.55 -0.91 -13.45
CA LEU A 236 1.25 -0.82 -14.11
C LEU A 236 0.80 0.63 -14.17
N GLY A 237 0.64 1.19 -15.37
CA GLY A 237 0.05 2.53 -15.54
C GLY A 237 0.74 3.66 -14.76
N GLY A 238 2.04 3.51 -14.46
CA GLY A 238 2.81 4.48 -13.66
C GLY A 238 2.76 4.25 -12.14
N CYS A 239 2.02 3.25 -11.67
CA CYS A 239 2.10 2.73 -10.31
C CYS A 239 3.06 1.53 -10.26
N PHE A 240 3.74 1.34 -9.13
CA PHE A 240 4.63 0.21 -8.89
C PHE A 240 4.18 -0.54 -7.65
N TYR A 241 3.98 -1.84 -7.80
CA TYR A 241 3.54 -2.75 -6.75
C TYR A 241 4.70 -3.67 -6.40
N VAL A 242 5.08 -3.72 -5.14
CA VAL A 242 6.25 -4.46 -4.68
C VAL A 242 5.91 -5.24 -3.41
N THR A 243 6.12 -6.55 -3.47
CA THR A 243 6.23 -7.38 -2.26
C THR A 243 7.68 -7.79 -2.09
N ALA A 244 8.34 -7.28 -1.08
CA ALA A 244 9.69 -7.68 -0.71
C ALA A 244 9.63 -8.69 0.43
N TYR A 245 10.13 -9.88 0.20
CA TYR A 245 10.24 -10.95 1.20
C TYR A 245 11.56 -10.89 1.97
N GLU A 246 12.53 -10.20 1.42
CA GLU A 246 13.87 -9.92 1.97
C GLU A 246 14.29 -8.50 1.55
N PRO A 247 15.29 -7.87 2.23
CA PRO A 247 15.83 -6.58 1.80
C PRO A 247 16.31 -6.62 0.34
N GLN A 248 15.93 -5.61 -0.47
CA GLN A 248 16.21 -5.56 -1.90
C GLN A 248 16.48 -4.16 -2.40
N LYS A 249 17.39 -4.07 -3.41
CA LYS A 249 17.56 -2.87 -4.24
C LYS A 249 16.81 -3.06 -5.56
N LEU A 250 16.02 -2.07 -5.93
CA LEU A 250 15.17 -2.10 -7.11
C LEU A 250 15.31 -0.81 -7.92
N ASP A 251 15.56 -0.97 -9.21
CA ASP A 251 15.37 0.09 -10.20
C ASP A 251 13.97 -0.10 -10.80
N LEU A 252 12.96 0.54 -10.20
CA LEU A 252 11.57 0.42 -10.65
C LEU A 252 11.34 1.23 -11.92
N ARG A 253 12.02 2.37 -12.03
CA ARG A 253 12.06 3.24 -13.21
C ARG A 253 13.27 4.17 -13.09
N HIS A 254 13.68 4.82 -14.20
CA HIS A 254 14.84 5.75 -14.21
C HIS A 254 14.79 6.85 -13.15
N ASP A 255 13.61 7.24 -12.69
CA ASP A 255 13.37 8.25 -11.65
C ASP A 255 12.83 7.67 -10.33
N LEU A 256 12.83 6.34 -10.19
CA LEU A 256 12.41 5.63 -8.97
C LEU A 256 13.34 4.45 -8.67
N GLN A 257 14.36 4.73 -7.90
CA GLN A 257 15.24 3.74 -7.30
C GLN A 257 14.84 3.53 -5.84
N VAL A 258 14.65 2.30 -5.42
CA VAL A 258 14.19 1.97 -4.08
C VAL A 258 15.08 0.89 -3.45
N ASP A 259 15.70 1.22 -2.32
CA ASP A 259 16.34 0.23 -1.46
C ASP A 259 15.35 -0.13 -0.35
N ILE A 260 14.75 -1.31 -0.42
CA ILE A 260 13.86 -1.82 0.62
C ILE A 260 14.73 -2.46 1.70
N LEU A 261 14.73 -1.88 2.89
CA LEU A 261 15.52 -2.33 4.04
C LEU A 261 14.72 -3.26 4.95
N THR A 262 13.41 -3.08 5.00
CA THR A 262 12.50 -3.94 5.77
C THR A 262 11.56 -4.69 4.82
N PRO A 263 11.45 -6.03 4.91
CA PRO A 263 10.44 -6.78 4.16
C PRO A 263 9.04 -6.25 4.39
N GLY A 264 8.24 -6.16 3.32
CA GLY A 264 6.91 -5.55 3.38
C GLY A 264 6.20 -5.57 2.03
N ILE A 265 5.00 -5.02 2.01
CA ILE A 265 4.24 -4.80 0.78
C ILE A 265 4.14 -3.29 0.57
N TYR A 266 4.50 -2.84 -0.63
CA TYR A 266 4.61 -1.44 -0.98
C TYR A 266 3.92 -1.16 -2.30
N MET A 267 3.32 0.03 -2.41
CA MET A 267 2.80 0.58 -3.65
C MET A 267 3.32 2.01 -3.79
N PHE A 268 3.96 2.31 -4.91
CA PHE A 268 4.50 3.62 -5.22
C PHE A 268 3.70 4.22 -6.35
N ARG A 269 3.21 5.43 -6.18
CA ARG A 269 2.56 6.19 -7.26
C ARG A 269 2.96 7.65 -7.23
N ARG A 270 2.89 8.29 -8.39
CA ARG A 270 3.10 9.75 -8.47
C ARG A 270 1.88 10.48 -7.94
N ASP A 271 2.13 11.40 -7.02
CA ASP A 271 1.17 12.42 -6.62
C ASP A 271 1.89 13.78 -6.57
N ARG A 272 1.35 14.77 -7.29
CA ARG A 272 1.87 16.16 -7.32
C ARG A 272 3.38 16.27 -7.58
N GLY A 273 3.89 15.46 -8.49
CA GLY A 273 5.31 15.50 -8.87
C GLY A 273 6.24 14.66 -8.01
N ASP A 274 5.79 14.15 -6.86
CA ASP A 274 6.57 13.27 -5.97
C ASP A 274 5.96 11.88 -5.78
N TRP A 275 6.66 11.03 -5.03
CA TRP A 275 6.25 9.66 -4.77
C TRP A 275 5.45 9.55 -3.48
N GLN A 276 4.19 9.13 -3.59
CA GLN A 276 3.38 8.63 -2.50
C GLN A 276 3.68 7.14 -2.29
N VAL A 277 3.72 6.71 -1.06
CA VAL A 277 3.95 5.31 -0.69
C VAL A 277 2.79 4.80 0.15
N GLU A 278 2.16 3.73 -0.33
CA GLU A 278 1.31 2.88 0.48
C GLU A 278 2.15 1.71 0.98
N ALA A 279 2.08 1.39 2.25
CA ALA A 279 2.88 0.31 2.83
C ALA A 279 2.10 -0.49 3.86
N ALA A 280 2.39 -1.79 3.95
CA ALA A 280 1.84 -2.67 4.97
C ALA A 280 2.90 -3.65 5.48
N ASP A 281 2.79 -4.01 6.76
CA ASP A 281 3.54 -5.11 7.35
C ASP A 281 2.78 -6.43 7.22
N PRO A 282 3.19 -7.35 6.33
CA PRO A 282 2.55 -8.65 6.18
C PRO A 282 2.88 -9.63 7.32
N THR A 283 3.79 -9.28 8.20
CA THR A 283 4.15 -10.12 9.37
C THR A 283 3.31 -9.79 10.61
N HIS A 284 2.67 -8.62 10.63
CA HIS A 284 1.88 -8.07 11.75
C HIS A 284 2.70 -7.88 13.04
N LYS A 285 4.00 -7.61 12.93
CA LYS A 285 4.93 -7.50 14.06
C LYS A 285 5.77 -6.23 14.06
N GLN A 286 5.88 -5.57 12.89
CA GLN A 286 6.70 -4.38 12.74
C GLN A 286 5.97 -3.15 13.25
N ILE A 287 6.68 -2.29 13.94
CA ILE A 287 6.20 -0.96 14.33
C ILE A 287 6.54 0.09 13.26
N SER A 288 7.49 -0.22 12.39
CA SER A 288 7.89 0.63 11.27
C SER A 288 8.51 -0.18 10.14
N LEU A 289 8.48 0.40 8.93
CA LEU A 289 9.19 -0.11 7.76
C LEU A 289 10.20 0.95 7.32
N SER A 290 11.37 0.51 6.89
CA SER A 290 12.46 1.38 6.44
C SER A 290 12.81 1.10 5.00
N LEU A 291 12.96 2.15 4.20
CA LEU A 291 13.40 2.10 2.81
C LEU A 291 14.18 3.37 2.45
N ASN A 292 14.91 3.33 1.34
CA ASN A 292 15.52 4.51 0.76
C ASN A 292 14.90 4.73 -0.62
N ILE A 293 14.47 5.96 -0.92
CA ILE A 293 13.90 6.35 -2.21
C ILE A 293 14.81 7.41 -2.83
N ASN A 294 15.45 7.08 -3.95
CA ASN A 294 16.34 7.98 -4.68
C ASN A 294 17.44 8.61 -3.78
N GLY A 295 18.04 7.80 -2.91
CA GLY A 295 19.08 8.24 -1.97
C GLY A 295 18.58 8.86 -0.67
N ARG A 296 17.26 8.99 -0.48
CA ARG A 296 16.64 9.58 0.73
C ARG A 296 16.05 8.49 1.61
N ASP A 297 16.45 8.46 2.88
CA ASP A 297 15.90 7.53 3.86
C ASP A 297 14.46 7.91 4.23
N VAL A 298 13.59 6.91 4.20
CA VAL A 298 12.18 7.00 4.54
C VAL A 298 11.86 5.98 5.60
N LYS A 299 11.29 6.41 6.69
CA LYS A 299 10.76 5.55 7.75
C LYS A 299 9.25 5.68 7.79
N ILE A 300 8.55 4.57 7.62
CA ILE A 300 7.10 4.48 7.67
C ILE A 300 6.74 3.89 9.02
N VAL A 301 6.20 4.70 9.91
CA VAL A 301 5.82 4.30 11.26
C VAL A 301 4.33 3.96 11.29
N PHE A 302 3.99 2.82 11.86
CA PHE A 302 2.59 2.47 12.13
C PHE A 302 2.17 3.10 13.46
N PRO A 303 1.12 3.94 13.49
CA PRO A 303 0.60 4.50 14.73
C PRO A 303 0.24 3.40 15.74
N PRO A 304 0.35 3.65 17.05
CA PRO A 304 0.03 2.65 18.09
C PRO A 304 -1.39 2.04 17.97
N SER A 305 -2.34 2.84 17.49
CA SER A 305 -3.73 2.43 17.26
C SER A 305 -3.99 1.86 15.85
N HIS A 306 -2.96 1.76 14.99
CA HIS A 306 -3.13 1.28 13.62
C HIS A 306 -3.52 -0.20 13.60
N PRO A 307 -4.62 -0.58 12.90
CA PRO A 307 -5.00 -1.98 12.81
C PRO A 307 -3.91 -2.82 12.14
N LEU A 308 -3.55 -3.94 12.75
CA LEU A 308 -2.54 -4.86 12.23
C LEU A 308 -2.85 -5.28 10.79
N GLY A 309 -1.85 -5.20 9.91
CA GLY A 309 -1.96 -5.60 8.50
C GLY A 309 -2.71 -4.63 7.60
N LYS A 310 -3.27 -3.53 8.12
CA LYS A 310 -3.83 -2.45 7.30
C LYS A 310 -2.70 -1.63 6.67
N SER A 311 -2.89 -1.19 5.42
CA SER A 311 -1.95 -0.28 4.77
C SER A 311 -2.01 1.13 5.35
N ILE A 312 -0.87 1.80 5.34
CA ILE A 312 -0.73 3.22 5.65
C ILE A 312 -0.22 3.96 4.42
N SER A 313 -0.79 5.15 4.20
CA SER A 313 -0.38 6.05 3.12
C SER A 313 0.50 7.15 3.67
N ILE A 314 1.64 7.38 3.06
CA ILE A 314 2.52 8.49 3.39
C ILE A 314 2.96 9.27 2.16
N HIS A 315 3.19 10.58 2.35
CA HIS A 315 3.86 11.46 1.43
C HIS A 315 5.14 11.94 2.09
N PRO A 316 6.26 11.19 2.00
CA PRO A 316 7.48 11.54 2.74
C PRO A 316 8.18 12.78 2.19
N PHE A 317 7.80 13.20 0.98
CA PHE A 317 8.35 14.36 0.28
C PHE A 317 7.21 15.29 -0.14
N ILE A 318 7.41 16.59 0.06
CA ILE A 318 6.53 17.65 -0.47
C ILE A 318 7.35 18.67 -1.22
N ARG A 319 6.71 19.46 -2.09
CA ARG A 319 7.37 20.48 -2.89
C ARG A 319 6.78 21.85 -2.65
N ALA A 320 7.68 22.84 -2.60
CA ALA A 320 7.32 24.23 -2.65
C ALA A 320 7.52 24.75 -4.09
N PRO A 321 6.45 24.92 -4.87
CA PRO A 321 6.56 25.48 -6.21
C PRO A 321 6.98 26.94 -6.17
N PHE A 322 7.64 27.41 -7.25
CA PHE A 322 7.96 28.82 -7.40
C PHE A 322 6.71 29.63 -7.77
N VAL A 323 6.27 30.52 -6.87
CA VAL A 323 5.08 31.37 -7.03
C VAL A 323 5.44 32.83 -6.76
N LYS A 324 4.82 33.75 -7.49
CA LYS A 324 4.98 35.19 -7.28
C LYS A 324 3.69 35.80 -6.79
N GLY A 325 3.81 36.80 -5.94
CA GLY A 325 2.69 37.67 -5.57
C GLY A 325 1.94 37.26 -4.31
N ILE A 326 2.40 36.24 -3.59
CA ILE A 326 1.85 35.89 -2.26
C ILE A 326 2.03 37.06 -1.31
N LYS A 327 0.94 37.42 -0.63
CA LYS A 327 0.91 38.46 0.41
C LYS A 327 0.51 37.82 1.73
N VAL A 328 1.29 38.01 2.74
CA VAL A 328 0.99 37.54 4.08
C VAL A 328 -0.05 38.48 4.70
N ASP A 329 -1.34 38.17 4.52
CA ASP A 329 -2.49 38.99 4.99
C ASP A 329 -3.60 38.16 5.66
N GLY A 330 -3.39 36.84 5.85
CA GLY A 330 -4.32 35.90 6.47
C GLY A 330 -5.42 35.40 5.52
N LYS A 331 -5.32 35.70 4.22
CA LYS A 331 -6.26 35.23 3.20
C LYS A 331 -5.65 34.14 2.35
N SER A 332 -6.48 33.38 1.64
CA SER A 332 -6.04 32.30 0.76
C SER A 332 -6.32 32.56 -0.73
N ASP A 333 -6.77 33.75 -1.08
CA ASP A 333 -7.21 34.09 -2.45
C ASP A 333 -6.07 34.21 -3.46
N ASP A 334 -4.84 34.37 -3.04
CA ASP A 334 -3.64 34.36 -3.88
C ASP A 334 -2.88 33.01 -3.89
N TRP A 335 -3.35 32.03 -3.11
CA TRP A 335 -2.80 30.67 -3.03
C TRP A 335 -3.40 29.73 -4.11
N ASN A 336 -3.14 30.03 -5.38
CA ASN A 336 -3.65 29.21 -6.50
C ASN A 336 -2.78 27.97 -6.76
N ILE A 337 -2.45 27.23 -5.70
CA ILE A 337 -1.67 25.97 -5.73
C ILE A 337 -2.40 24.88 -4.95
N PRO A 338 -2.15 23.60 -5.24
CA PRO A 338 -2.67 22.53 -4.41
C PRO A 338 -2.01 22.54 -3.03
N SER A 339 -2.72 22.08 -2.00
CA SER A 339 -2.13 21.85 -0.68
C SER A 339 -1.00 20.82 -0.76
N ALA A 340 0.12 21.06 -0.10
CA ALA A 340 1.24 20.12 -0.03
C ALA A 340 0.88 18.90 0.84
N VAL A 341 0.16 19.14 1.95
CA VAL A 341 -0.39 18.08 2.82
C VAL A 341 -1.88 18.33 3.01
N ARG A 342 -2.69 17.27 2.96
CA ARG A 342 -4.12 17.34 3.25
C ARG A 342 -4.50 16.29 4.28
N GLY A 343 -4.93 16.76 5.45
CA GLY A 343 -5.24 15.96 6.63
C GLY A 343 -3.95 15.46 7.32
N LEU A 344 -3.63 16.05 8.46
CA LEU A 344 -2.58 15.53 9.34
C LEU A 344 -3.11 14.27 10.03
N ILE A 345 -2.23 13.39 10.42
CA ILE A 345 -2.59 12.14 11.11
C ILE A 345 -2.47 12.39 12.62
N ALA A 346 -3.49 12.01 13.39
CA ALA A 346 -3.46 11.97 14.85
C ALA A 346 -2.99 10.58 15.34
N PRO A 347 -1.68 10.32 15.51
CA PRO A 347 -1.16 8.97 15.69
C PRO A 347 -1.63 8.28 16.97
N TRP A 348 -1.87 9.05 18.01
CA TRP A 348 -2.25 8.57 19.34
C TRP A 348 -3.76 8.55 19.56
N ASP A 349 -4.54 9.17 18.65
CA ASP A 349 -6.00 9.31 18.72
C ASP A 349 -6.69 8.52 17.58
N GLY A 350 -6.38 7.24 17.48
CA GLY A 350 -7.00 6.34 16.49
C GLY A 350 -6.46 6.48 15.06
N ALA A 351 -5.36 7.19 14.85
CA ALA A 351 -4.76 7.48 13.55
C ALA A 351 -5.76 8.14 12.54
N VAL A 352 -6.66 8.94 13.07
CA VAL A 352 -7.63 9.69 12.27
C VAL A 352 -6.91 10.83 11.55
N LYS A 353 -7.29 11.11 10.30
CA LYS A 353 -6.88 12.32 9.60
C LYS A 353 -7.76 13.48 10.04
N ASP A 354 -7.13 14.57 10.47
CA ASP A 354 -7.81 15.83 10.72
C ASP A 354 -8.13 16.58 9.41
N SER A 355 -8.79 17.73 9.51
CA SER A 355 -9.19 18.52 8.34
C SER A 355 -8.17 19.60 7.96
N THR A 356 -6.96 19.61 8.57
CA THR A 356 -5.93 20.60 8.29
C THR A 356 -5.36 20.43 6.89
N ALA A 357 -5.31 21.53 6.12
CA ALA A 357 -4.58 21.59 4.87
C ALA A 357 -3.35 22.51 5.04
N PHE A 358 -2.20 22.02 4.62
CA PHE A 358 -0.96 22.79 4.62
C PHE A 358 -0.53 23.08 3.19
N TYR A 359 -0.24 24.35 2.91
CA TYR A 359 0.26 24.84 1.63
C TYR A 359 1.64 25.46 1.84
N VAL A 360 2.51 25.28 0.87
CA VAL A 360 3.86 25.85 0.88
C VAL A 360 4.27 26.20 -0.53
N CYS A 361 4.88 27.36 -0.69
CA CYS A 361 5.50 27.79 -1.95
C CYS A 361 6.68 28.73 -1.66
N HIS A 362 7.43 29.09 -2.68
CA HIS A 362 8.51 30.06 -2.53
C HIS A 362 8.58 31.03 -3.71
N ASP A 363 9.20 32.17 -3.45
CA ASP A 363 9.73 33.05 -4.48
C ASP A 363 11.28 33.10 -4.41
N LYS A 364 11.90 34.11 -5.04
CA LYS A 364 13.37 34.27 -4.98
C LYS A 364 13.89 34.62 -3.59
N LYS A 365 13.02 35.09 -2.66
CA LYS A 365 13.41 35.70 -1.39
C LYS A 365 12.88 34.93 -0.20
N ASN A 366 11.65 34.43 -0.28
CA ASN A 366 10.91 33.90 0.86
C ASN A 366 10.36 32.50 0.56
N LEU A 367 10.30 31.70 1.60
CA LEU A 367 9.41 30.55 1.73
C LEU A 367 8.11 31.06 2.37
N TYR A 368 6.96 30.72 1.77
CA TYR A 368 5.63 31.04 2.26
C TYR A 368 4.92 29.78 2.69
N PHE A 369 4.11 29.87 3.74
CA PHE A 369 3.29 28.77 4.23
C PHE A 369 1.88 29.26 4.57
N LEU A 370 0.91 28.38 4.42
CA LEU A 370 -0.48 28.60 4.82
C LEU A 370 -1.04 27.30 5.43
N TYR A 371 -1.60 27.41 6.62
CA TYR A 371 -2.46 26.40 7.22
C TYR A 371 -3.92 26.84 7.10
N GLU A 372 -4.76 25.97 6.56
CA GLU A 372 -6.22 26.09 6.65
C GLU A 372 -6.73 24.99 7.56
N VAL A 373 -7.36 25.37 8.66
CA VAL A 373 -7.82 24.47 9.71
C VAL A 373 -9.32 24.60 9.88
N SER A 374 -10.05 23.50 9.77
CA SER A 374 -11.45 23.42 10.18
C SER A 374 -11.50 23.03 11.66
N ASP A 375 -12.13 23.88 12.47
CA ASP A 375 -12.24 23.71 13.90
C ASP A 375 -13.51 24.41 14.41
N THR A 376 -14.35 23.65 15.09
CA THR A 376 -15.62 24.12 15.64
C THR A 376 -15.54 24.55 17.09
N THR A 377 -14.40 24.29 17.75
CA THR A 377 -14.22 24.50 19.20
C THR A 377 -12.89 25.18 19.46
N LEU A 378 -12.73 26.39 18.94
CA LEU A 378 -11.49 27.15 19.06
C LEU A 378 -11.14 27.49 20.51
N VAL A 379 -9.99 27.02 20.98
CA VAL A 379 -9.42 27.26 22.28
C VAL A 379 -8.14 28.07 22.15
N TYR A 380 -8.07 29.25 22.77
CA TYR A 380 -6.84 30.04 22.83
C TYR A 380 -6.73 30.84 24.10
N ASN A 381 -5.51 30.98 24.59
CA ASN A 381 -5.20 31.78 25.80
C ASN A 381 -5.04 33.25 25.41
N ASN A 382 -5.68 34.16 26.14
CA ASN A 382 -5.65 35.60 25.88
C ASN A 382 -4.45 36.36 26.53
N GLU A 383 -3.58 35.66 27.24
CA GLU A 383 -2.37 36.29 27.78
C GLU A 383 -1.44 36.72 26.64
N LYS A 384 -0.71 37.82 26.85
CA LYS A 384 0.20 38.39 25.84
C LYS A 384 1.64 37.89 25.98
N THR A 385 1.80 36.61 26.31
CA THR A 385 3.11 35.96 26.44
C THR A 385 3.27 34.92 25.38
N GLU A 386 4.47 34.66 24.90
CA GLU A 386 4.75 33.53 23.96
C GLU A 386 4.34 32.20 24.59
N ALA A 387 4.60 32.01 25.90
CA ALA A 387 4.22 30.82 26.63
C ALA A 387 2.71 30.50 26.59
N SER A 388 1.86 31.51 26.34
CA SER A 388 0.41 31.32 26.22
C SER A 388 0.00 30.52 24.97
N VAL A 389 0.87 30.43 23.95
CA VAL A 389 0.67 29.63 22.76
C VAL A 389 0.62 28.13 23.14
N GLY A 390 1.41 27.70 24.12
CA GLY A 390 1.45 26.31 24.57
C GLY A 390 0.13 25.79 25.16
N SER A 391 -0.82 26.67 25.53
CA SER A 391 -2.16 26.30 26.02
C SER A 391 -3.29 26.71 25.04
N SER A 392 -2.97 26.82 23.76
CA SER A 392 -3.90 27.24 22.71
C SER A 392 -3.90 26.18 21.57
N ASP A 393 -5.00 26.15 20.82
CA ASP A 393 -4.96 25.58 19.49
C ASP A 393 -3.82 26.23 18.74
N ARG A 394 -3.08 25.43 17.99
CA ARG A 394 -1.96 25.96 17.23
C ARG A 394 -1.54 25.06 16.09
N VAL A 395 -0.88 25.66 15.15
CA VAL A 395 -0.12 24.97 14.10
C VAL A 395 1.37 25.13 14.38
N GLU A 396 2.15 24.12 14.02
CA GLU A 396 3.57 24.11 14.30
C GLU A 396 4.36 23.68 13.06
N PHE A 397 5.55 24.24 12.89
CA PHE A 397 6.54 23.69 11.97
C PHE A 397 7.92 23.65 12.64
N PHE A 398 8.65 22.57 12.34
CA PHE A 398 10.03 22.41 12.80
C PHE A 398 10.95 22.28 11.60
N PHE A 399 12.15 22.85 11.69
CA PHE A 399 13.21 22.71 10.71
C PHE A 399 14.47 22.13 11.36
N SER A 400 15.09 21.13 10.74
CA SER A 400 16.33 20.55 11.26
C SER A 400 17.50 20.71 10.30
N LYS A 401 18.69 20.94 10.84
CA LYS A 401 19.95 20.99 10.09
C LYS A 401 20.42 19.63 9.64
N ASP A 402 20.11 18.60 10.40
CA ASP A 402 20.63 17.25 10.21
C ASP A 402 19.57 16.17 10.49
N PRO A 403 19.78 14.94 9.99
CA PRO A 403 18.82 13.85 10.15
C PRO A 403 18.57 13.45 11.62
N GLU A 404 19.53 13.69 12.52
CA GLU A 404 19.46 13.33 13.93
C GLU A 404 18.84 14.43 14.82
N MET A 405 18.40 15.55 14.25
CA MET A 405 17.87 16.71 14.97
C MET A 405 18.82 17.24 16.07
N LYS A 406 20.14 17.20 15.84
CA LYS A 406 21.12 17.74 16.81
C LYS A 406 20.87 19.19 17.13
N THR A 407 20.52 19.97 16.10
CA THR A 407 20.03 21.36 16.22
C THR A 407 18.86 21.54 15.29
N TYR A 408 17.75 22.03 15.82
CA TYR A 408 16.51 22.28 15.09
C TYR A 408 15.84 23.55 15.59
N TYR A 409 14.92 24.10 14.79
CA TYR A 409 14.24 25.36 15.01
C TYR A 409 12.75 25.15 14.90
N CYS A 410 12.00 25.69 15.84
CA CYS A 410 10.56 25.49 15.96
C CYS A 410 9.82 26.83 15.90
N ALA A 411 8.64 26.83 15.32
CA ALA A 411 7.66 27.89 15.49
C ALA A 411 6.28 27.29 15.69
N GLU A 412 5.61 27.72 16.74
CA GLU A 412 4.26 27.35 17.14
C GLU A 412 3.41 28.63 17.07
N ILE A 413 2.26 28.58 16.40
CA ILE A 413 1.47 29.78 16.07
C ILE A 413 0.01 29.52 16.41
N ASP A 414 -0.56 30.33 17.27
CA ASP A 414 -1.96 30.25 17.69
C ASP A 414 -2.90 30.96 16.67
N PRO A 415 -4.22 30.74 16.76
CA PRO A 415 -5.19 31.39 15.86
C PRO A 415 -5.20 32.92 15.93
N GLN A 416 -4.68 33.52 17.01
CA GLN A 416 -4.56 34.97 17.15
C GLN A 416 -3.28 35.53 16.50
N GLY A 417 -2.38 34.66 16.01
CA GLY A 417 -1.11 35.05 15.40
C GLY A 417 0.01 35.27 16.39
N LYS A 418 -0.15 34.85 17.66
CA LYS A 418 0.97 34.82 18.61
C LYS A 418 1.92 33.70 18.22
N VAL A 419 3.20 33.96 18.29
CA VAL A 419 4.26 33.04 17.91
C VAL A 419 5.07 32.70 19.18
N MET A 420 5.32 31.40 19.34
CA MET A 420 6.31 30.87 20.25
C MET A 420 7.36 30.18 19.41
N ASP A 421 8.55 30.77 19.26
CA ASP A 421 9.61 30.24 18.47
C ASP A 421 10.92 30.13 19.26
N TYR A 422 11.70 29.09 18.95
CA TYR A 422 12.89 28.73 19.71
C TYR A 422 13.89 27.89 18.89
N GLU A 423 15.16 27.96 19.29
CA GLU A 423 16.18 26.97 18.92
C GLU A 423 16.11 25.80 19.92
N ALA A 424 16.33 24.60 19.42
CA ALA A 424 16.36 23.42 20.26
C ALA A 424 17.51 22.47 19.87
N HIS A 425 17.98 21.71 20.84
CA HIS A 425 18.96 20.64 20.66
C HIS A 425 18.38 19.31 21.14
N HIS A 426 18.73 18.22 20.48
CA HIS A 426 18.30 16.88 20.86
C HIS A 426 18.82 16.50 22.25
N TYR A 427 18.06 15.97 23.19
CA TYR A 427 16.63 15.81 23.16
C TYR A 427 15.97 16.88 24.05
N ARG A 428 15.07 17.70 23.47
CA ARG A 428 14.21 18.68 24.16
C ARG A 428 14.96 19.73 25.01
N LYS A 429 16.13 20.18 24.54
CA LYS A 429 16.89 21.27 25.18
C LYS A 429 16.56 22.57 24.45
N PHE A 430 15.62 23.34 25.00
CA PHE A 430 15.05 24.51 24.35
C PHE A 430 15.79 25.79 24.78
N ASP A 431 16.10 26.66 23.82
CA ASP A 431 16.49 28.05 24.01
C ASP A 431 15.34 28.96 23.56
N GLY A 432 14.43 29.27 24.47
CA GLY A 432 13.29 30.17 24.25
C GLY A 432 13.67 31.64 24.13
N SER A 433 14.95 32.00 24.25
CA SER A 433 15.41 33.37 23.97
C SER A 433 15.75 33.60 22.50
N TRP A 434 15.84 32.53 21.72
CA TRP A 434 16.08 32.59 20.28
C TRP A 434 14.77 32.79 19.52
N ASN A 435 14.77 33.64 18.49
CA ASN A 435 13.61 33.86 17.63
C ASN A 435 13.99 33.95 16.15
N PHE A 436 13.06 33.58 15.25
CA PHE A 436 13.16 33.85 13.83
C PHE A 436 13.06 35.35 13.55
N LYS A 437 14.15 35.99 13.13
CA LYS A 437 14.24 37.45 12.95
C LYS A 437 13.31 38.03 11.88
N ASP A 438 12.89 37.23 10.92
CA ASP A 438 12.14 37.64 9.73
C ASP A 438 10.88 36.81 9.47
N LEU A 439 10.42 36.03 10.46
CA LEU A 439 9.14 35.39 10.42
C LEU A 439 8.02 36.44 10.40
N LYS A 440 7.18 36.38 9.38
CA LYS A 440 5.96 37.19 9.29
C LYS A 440 4.77 36.25 9.39
N VAL A 441 3.76 36.63 10.16
CA VAL A 441 2.55 35.86 10.38
C VAL A 441 1.34 36.78 10.21
N ALA A 442 0.30 36.27 9.56
CA ALA A 442 -1.04 36.83 9.54
C ALA A 442 -2.06 35.71 9.71
N THR A 443 -3.14 35.99 10.43
CA THR A 443 -4.16 34.98 10.75
C THR A 443 -5.55 35.48 10.40
N TYR A 444 -6.46 34.52 10.22
CA TYR A 444 -7.88 34.76 10.06
C TYR A 444 -8.66 33.76 10.90
N ILE A 445 -9.60 34.23 11.71
CA ILE A 445 -10.52 33.40 12.48
C ILE A 445 -11.91 33.49 11.85
N GLY A 446 -12.42 32.37 11.34
CA GLY A 446 -13.78 32.20 10.83
C GLY A 446 -14.73 31.68 11.91
N LYS A 447 -15.93 31.26 11.49
CA LYS A 447 -16.94 30.71 12.41
C LYS A 447 -16.53 29.30 12.91
N ASP A 448 -16.11 28.45 12.01
CA ASP A 448 -15.76 27.04 12.28
C ASP A 448 -14.39 26.70 11.66
N SER A 449 -13.47 27.67 11.65
CA SER A 449 -12.15 27.50 11.03
C SER A 449 -11.20 28.63 11.41
N TYR A 450 -9.90 28.37 11.25
CA TYR A 450 -8.90 29.46 11.26
C TYR A 450 -7.84 29.23 10.19
N ARG A 451 -7.12 30.27 9.85
CA ARG A 451 -5.97 30.23 8.95
C ARG A 451 -4.76 30.86 9.62
N VAL A 452 -3.61 30.28 9.39
CA VAL A 452 -2.31 30.84 9.75
C VAL A 452 -1.47 30.88 8.50
N GLU A 453 -1.14 32.08 8.08
CA GLU A 453 -0.31 32.36 6.92
C GLU A 453 1.00 33.00 7.37
N GLY A 454 2.10 32.66 6.71
CA GLY A 454 3.36 33.32 7.03
C GLY A 454 4.44 33.18 5.97
N SER A 455 5.56 33.83 6.26
CA SER A 455 6.76 33.75 5.43
C SER A 455 8.04 33.81 6.25
N LEU A 456 9.07 33.13 5.74
CA LEU A 456 10.45 33.16 6.22
C LEU A 456 11.40 33.47 5.05
N SER A 457 12.44 34.26 5.29
CA SER A 457 13.44 34.54 4.26
C SER A 457 14.26 33.28 3.94
N LEU A 458 14.37 32.96 2.65
CA LEU A 458 15.27 31.89 2.17
C LEU A 458 16.73 32.16 2.53
N LYS A 459 17.10 33.45 2.67
CA LYS A 459 18.44 33.82 3.13
C LYS A 459 18.65 33.38 4.58
N SER A 460 17.72 33.67 5.48
CA SER A 460 17.80 33.24 6.88
C SER A 460 17.83 31.73 7.02
N LEU A 461 16.99 31.00 6.27
CA LEU A 461 17.01 29.54 6.28
C LEU A 461 18.37 28.97 5.82
N LYS A 462 18.99 29.60 4.80
CA LYS A 462 20.33 29.21 4.32
C LYS A 462 21.43 29.58 5.34
N ASP A 463 21.36 30.76 5.94
CA ASP A 463 22.32 31.22 6.96
C ASP A 463 22.28 30.31 8.21
N LEU A 464 21.11 29.76 8.53
CA LEU A 464 20.93 28.74 9.59
C LEU A 464 21.38 27.33 9.17
N GLY A 465 21.74 27.10 7.89
CA GLY A 465 22.14 25.79 7.37
C GLY A 465 20.98 24.81 7.21
N LEU A 466 19.76 25.31 7.02
CA LEU A 466 18.53 24.50 6.90
C LEU A 466 18.22 24.08 5.45
N VAL A 467 18.82 24.72 4.48
CA VAL A 467 18.63 24.40 3.04
C VAL A 467 19.85 23.67 2.52
N SER A 468 19.67 22.46 2.04
CA SER A 468 20.74 21.67 1.43
C SER A 468 21.20 22.27 0.07
N PRO A 469 22.35 21.83 -0.46
CA PRO A 469 22.79 22.24 -1.80
C PRO A 469 21.79 21.89 -2.91
N GLU A 470 21.01 20.82 -2.72
CA GLU A 470 19.96 20.34 -3.64
C GLU A 470 18.64 21.12 -3.50
N GLY A 471 18.58 22.09 -2.58
CA GLY A 471 17.36 22.87 -2.31
C GLY A 471 16.35 22.16 -1.41
N GLU A 472 16.79 21.21 -0.58
CA GLU A 472 15.93 20.46 0.34
C GLU A 472 15.99 21.01 1.75
N ILE A 473 14.86 20.94 2.45
CA ILE A 473 14.67 21.34 3.85
C ILE A 473 14.04 20.16 4.61
N ARG A 474 14.66 19.73 5.71
CA ARG A 474 14.03 18.80 6.66
C ARG A 474 13.03 19.55 7.49
N MET A 475 11.75 19.15 7.39
CA MET A 475 10.64 19.89 7.97
C MET A 475 9.62 18.93 8.60
N GLY A 476 9.07 19.35 9.75
CA GLY A 476 7.87 18.78 10.33
C GLY A 476 6.71 19.77 10.26
N VAL A 477 5.49 19.25 10.13
CA VAL A 477 4.24 20.03 10.10
C VAL A 477 3.28 19.39 11.07
N TYR A 478 2.77 20.17 12.03
CA TYR A 478 2.00 19.64 13.15
C TYR A 478 0.82 20.55 13.49
N ARG A 479 -0.11 20.00 14.28
CA ARG A 479 -1.21 20.72 14.92
C ARG A 479 -1.43 20.19 16.34
N ALA A 480 -1.70 21.11 17.28
CA ALA A 480 -2.32 20.82 18.55
C ALA A 480 -3.76 21.35 18.53
N ASP A 481 -4.72 20.48 18.80
CA ASP A 481 -6.16 20.75 18.82
C ASP A 481 -6.69 20.55 20.24
N TYR A 482 -6.93 21.65 20.95
CA TYR A 482 -7.43 21.66 22.31
C TYR A 482 -8.96 21.70 22.32
N PHE A 483 -9.60 20.83 23.10
CA PHE A 483 -11.07 20.79 23.21
C PHE A 483 -11.59 20.95 24.64
N GLY A 484 -10.76 21.47 25.54
CA GLY A 484 -11.10 21.72 26.93
C GLY A 484 -10.09 22.64 27.60
N ASN A 485 -10.31 22.92 28.89
CA ASN A 485 -9.46 23.80 29.69
C ASN A 485 -8.33 23.06 30.44
N LYS A 486 -8.02 21.84 30.04
CA LYS A 486 -6.99 20.99 30.66
C LYS A 486 -5.96 20.57 29.65
N ASP A 487 -4.72 20.51 30.05
CA ASP A 487 -3.58 20.09 29.19
C ASP A 487 -3.68 18.64 28.66
N ASP A 488 -4.56 17.82 29.27
CA ASP A 488 -4.84 16.45 28.88
C ASP A 488 -5.95 16.31 27.82
N GLN A 489 -6.56 17.41 27.39
CA GLN A 489 -7.62 17.47 26.39
C GLN A 489 -7.10 18.06 25.07
N VAL A 490 -6.09 17.43 24.49
CA VAL A 490 -5.46 17.86 23.25
C VAL A 490 -5.27 16.67 22.29
N VAL A 491 -5.61 16.88 21.02
CA VAL A 491 -5.29 15.96 19.93
C VAL A 491 -4.07 16.48 19.18
N TRP A 492 -3.06 15.63 19.07
CA TRP A 492 -1.81 15.94 18.40
C TRP A 492 -1.78 15.33 17.02
N SER A 493 -1.64 16.15 15.98
CA SER A 493 -1.61 15.72 14.59
C SER A 493 -0.32 16.10 13.89
N SER A 494 0.15 15.23 12.99
CA SER A 494 1.42 15.40 12.26
C SER A 494 1.31 15.01 10.78
N TRP A 495 2.15 15.62 9.97
CA TRP A 495 2.36 15.20 8.58
C TRP A 495 3.02 13.82 8.50
N ILE A 496 4.15 13.64 9.19
CA ILE A 496 4.85 12.37 9.30
C ILE A 496 4.56 11.78 10.67
N VAL A 497 4.18 10.52 10.72
CA VAL A 497 3.93 9.81 11.98
C VAL A 497 5.25 9.58 12.71
N PRO A 498 5.43 10.12 13.93
CA PRO A 498 6.65 9.92 14.69
C PRO A 498 6.72 8.53 15.31
N GLU A 499 7.93 7.98 15.46
CA GLU A 499 8.16 6.70 16.14
C GLU A 499 8.19 6.90 17.67
N ALA A 500 7.01 7.17 18.22
CA ALA A 500 6.81 7.39 19.66
C ALA A 500 5.51 6.76 20.13
N THR A 501 5.50 6.20 21.35
CA THR A 501 4.31 5.63 21.99
C THR A 501 3.42 6.69 22.63
N GLU A 502 3.99 7.84 22.98
CA GLU A 502 3.34 9.01 23.55
C GLU A 502 3.58 10.23 22.65
N PRO A 503 2.74 11.29 22.73
CA PRO A 503 2.89 12.48 21.91
C PRO A 503 4.26 13.13 22.00
N ASP A 504 5.04 13.06 20.93
CA ASP A 504 6.36 13.66 20.82
C ASP A 504 6.74 13.95 19.36
N PHE A 505 6.88 15.23 19.05
CA PHE A 505 7.36 15.70 17.73
C PHE A 505 8.86 16.05 17.73
N HIS A 506 9.51 16.10 18.91
CA HIS A 506 10.92 16.48 19.05
C HIS A 506 11.90 15.32 18.79
N ILE A 507 11.57 14.49 17.83
CA ILE A 507 12.36 13.30 17.44
C ILE A 507 12.56 13.24 15.91
N PRO A 508 13.68 12.67 15.45
CA PRO A 508 14.03 12.64 14.02
C PRO A 508 12.97 12.04 13.11
N SER A 509 12.23 11.04 13.58
CA SER A 509 11.21 10.34 12.79
C SER A 509 9.96 11.16 12.51
N SER A 510 9.81 12.35 13.13
CA SER A 510 8.68 13.26 12.90
C SER A 510 8.84 14.15 11.66
N LEU A 511 10.02 14.15 11.02
CA LEU A 511 10.35 15.04 9.91
C LEU A 511 10.22 14.36 8.55
N GLY A 512 9.74 15.12 7.57
CA GLY A 512 9.81 14.81 6.15
C GLY A 512 10.78 15.75 5.43
N ILE A 513 10.72 15.76 4.09
CA ILE A 513 11.57 16.59 3.24
C ILE A 513 10.70 17.49 2.36
N LEU A 514 11.00 18.79 2.43
CA LEU A 514 10.46 19.82 1.55
C LEU A 514 11.51 20.18 0.49
N GLY A 515 11.19 20.00 -0.79
CA GLY A 515 12.02 20.43 -1.92
C GLY A 515 11.59 21.80 -2.44
N LEU A 516 12.54 22.71 -2.71
CA LEU A 516 12.30 23.96 -3.42
C LEU A 516 12.38 23.71 -4.93
N GLU A 517 11.36 24.13 -5.71
CA GLU A 517 11.31 23.97 -7.17
C GLU A 517 11.87 25.19 -7.93
#